data_60a351ebd6ff705bcf89fe7c42310d5a
#
_entry.id   60a351ebd6ff705bcf89fe7c42310d5a
#
_cell.length_a   1.000
_cell.length_b   1.000
_cell.length_c   1.000
_cell.angle_alpha   90.00
_cell.angle_beta   90.00
_cell.angle_gamma   90.00
#
_symmetry.space_group_name_H-M   'P 1'
#
loop_
_entity.id
_entity.type
_entity.pdbx_description
1 polymer ?
#
loop_
_entity_poly.entity_id
_entity_poly.type
_entity_poly.pdbx_seq_one_letter_code
_entity_poly.pdbx_strand_id
1 'polypeptide(L)'
;MLAGEPYYSNDPVLVSERDHAFTRSRLYNSLGTSQKKEKLDILKELFGSCPDDLELVPAFHCDYGYNIHLGHHFYANTNCVFLDCAEIRIGHYVFLGPNVQLYAATHPLDPECRRQVIESARPIIIGDDVWIGGNTVINAGVTIGTGTTIGSGSVVTKDIPPHVLAAGNPCRVIRQLK
;
A
#
# COMPACT_ATOMS: atom_id res chain seq x y z
N MET A 1 -0.49 -11.18 13.65
CA MET A 1 -0.63 -10.24 12.51
C MET A 1 0.10 -10.77 11.27
N LEU A 2 1.43 -10.76 11.21
CA LEU A 2 2.20 -11.11 10.00
C LEU A 2 2.03 -12.56 9.50
N ALA A 3 1.62 -13.48 10.36
CA ALA A 3 1.32 -14.87 9.98
C ALA A 3 -0.03 -15.04 9.25
N GLY A 4 -0.79 -13.96 9.06
CA GLY A 4 -2.14 -14.00 8.47
C GLY A 4 -3.23 -14.50 9.42
N GLU A 5 -2.87 -14.82 10.67
CA GLU A 5 -3.81 -15.26 11.70
C GLU A 5 -4.60 -14.07 12.27
N PRO A 6 -5.83 -14.30 12.76
CA PRO A 6 -6.58 -13.28 13.49
C PRO A 6 -5.79 -12.73 14.68
N TYR A 7 -5.84 -11.43 14.87
CA TYR A 7 -5.12 -10.75 15.97
C TYR A 7 -5.99 -9.64 16.58
N TYR A 8 -5.65 -9.24 17.81
CA TYR A 8 -6.30 -8.14 18.51
C TYR A 8 -5.59 -6.82 18.13
N SER A 9 -6.28 -5.97 17.38
CA SER A 9 -5.66 -4.75 16.83
C SER A 9 -5.34 -3.68 17.88
N ASN A 10 -5.96 -3.76 19.06
CA ASN A 10 -5.64 -2.88 20.19
C ASN A 10 -4.57 -3.45 21.13
N ASP A 11 -3.78 -4.43 20.70
CA ASP A 11 -2.58 -4.84 21.45
C ASP A 11 -1.69 -3.61 21.70
N PRO A 12 -1.23 -3.37 22.94
CA PRO A 12 -0.47 -2.16 23.27
C PRO A 12 0.80 -1.97 22.43
N VAL A 13 1.46 -3.05 22.00
CA VAL A 13 2.64 -2.97 21.13
C VAL A 13 2.23 -2.45 19.76
N LEU A 14 1.17 -3.04 19.17
CA LEU A 14 0.67 -2.62 17.86
C LEU A 14 0.15 -1.17 17.87
N VAL A 15 -0.50 -0.75 18.95
CA VAL A 15 -0.93 0.66 19.11
C VAL A 15 0.27 1.60 19.14
N SER A 16 1.29 1.28 19.92
CA SER A 16 2.52 2.11 20.01
C SER A 16 3.26 2.20 18.66
N GLU A 17 3.32 1.11 17.91
CA GLU A 17 3.96 1.09 16.59
C GLU A 17 3.17 1.91 15.56
N ARG A 18 1.83 1.85 15.55
CA ARG A 18 1.00 2.73 14.71
C ARG A 18 1.15 4.20 15.06
N ASP A 19 1.19 4.53 16.36
CA ASP A 19 1.42 5.92 16.81
C ASP A 19 2.79 6.45 16.35
N HIS A 20 3.82 5.59 16.37
CA HIS A 20 5.13 5.92 15.82
C HIS A 20 5.04 6.21 14.32
N ALA A 21 4.47 5.29 13.54
CA ALA A 21 4.33 5.45 12.09
C ALA A 21 3.49 6.69 11.72
N PHE A 22 2.40 6.95 12.45
CA PHE A 22 1.58 8.15 12.28
C PHE A 22 2.38 9.43 12.50
N THR A 23 3.21 9.45 13.57
CA THR A 23 4.06 10.61 13.88
C THR A 23 5.11 10.85 12.79
N ARG A 24 5.75 9.78 12.30
CA ARG A 24 6.75 9.86 11.21
C ARG A 24 6.11 10.30 9.89
N SER A 25 4.94 9.76 9.54
CA SER A 25 4.19 10.15 8.34
C SER A 25 3.77 11.62 8.40
N ARG A 26 3.33 12.13 9.54
CA ARG A 26 3.01 13.56 9.72
C ARG A 26 4.24 14.44 9.53
N LEU A 27 5.37 14.06 10.08
CA LEU A 27 6.63 14.79 9.90
C LEU A 27 7.00 14.82 8.42
N TYR A 28 7.00 13.67 7.74
CA TYR A 28 7.23 13.57 6.29
C TYR A 28 6.32 14.51 5.50
N ASN A 29 5.03 14.50 5.79
CA ASN A 29 4.02 15.29 5.09
C ASN A 29 4.17 16.81 5.33
N SER A 30 4.80 17.23 6.42
CA SER A 30 5.04 18.65 6.74
C SER A 30 6.26 19.25 6.04
N LEU A 31 7.14 18.40 5.49
CA LEU A 31 8.38 18.86 4.84
C LEU A 31 8.11 19.41 3.43
N GLY A 32 8.77 20.50 3.11
CA GLY A 32 8.72 21.14 1.79
C GLY A 32 9.39 20.32 0.67
N THR A 33 9.17 20.70 -0.57
CA THR A 33 9.73 20.00 -1.75
C THR A 33 11.25 20.09 -1.85
N SER A 34 11.88 21.10 -1.24
CA SER A 34 13.35 21.27 -1.20
C SER A 34 14.05 20.33 -0.22
N GLN A 35 13.31 19.76 0.74
CA GLN A 35 13.86 18.93 1.82
C GLN A 35 13.90 17.44 1.43
N LYS A 36 14.45 17.14 0.25
CA LYS A 36 14.45 15.79 -0.31
C LYS A 36 15.24 14.79 0.54
N LYS A 37 16.38 15.23 1.11
CA LYS A 37 17.22 14.35 1.94
C LYS A 37 16.50 13.96 3.22
N GLU A 38 15.95 14.94 3.93
CA GLU A 38 15.21 14.70 5.19
C GLU A 38 14.00 13.81 4.97
N LYS A 39 13.29 13.99 3.84
CA LYS A 39 12.20 13.11 3.45
C LYS A 39 12.65 11.68 3.25
N LEU A 40 13.74 11.48 2.51
CA LEU A 40 14.29 10.16 2.27
C LEU A 40 14.76 9.49 3.57
N ASP A 41 15.43 10.24 4.44
CA ASP A 41 15.89 9.72 5.74
C ASP A 41 14.70 9.23 6.61
N ILE A 42 13.58 9.96 6.61
CA ILE A 42 12.35 9.53 7.29
C ILE A 42 11.77 8.24 6.68
N LEU A 43 11.73 8.14 5.34
CA LEU A 43 11.19 6.95 4.69
C LEU A 43 12.08 5.71 4.92
N LYS A 44 13.40 5.88 4.95
CA LYS A 44 14.34 4.80 5.27
C LYS A 44 14.24 4.31 6.72
N GLU A 45 13.88 5.19 7.64
CA GLU A 45 13.59 4.81 9.03
C GLU A 45 12.23 4.12 9.16
N LEU A 46 11.23 4.57 8.39
CA LEU A 46 9.86 4.12 8.50
C LEU A 46 9.60 2.81 7.76
N PHE A 47 10.13 2.67 6.52
CA PHE A 47 9.82 1.52 5.66
C PHE A 47 10.75 0.33 5.91
N GLY A 48 10.22 -0.88 5.68
CA GLY A 48 11.02 -2.11 5.73
C GLY A 48 12.16 -2.10 4.71
N SER A 49 11.91 -1.54 3.52
CA SER A 49 12.95 -1.19 2.56
C SER A 49 12.46 -0.17 1.54
N CYS A 50 13.32 0.78 1.18
CA CYS A 50 13.08 1.70 0.08
C CYS A 50 14.39 2.13 -0.58
N PRO A 51 14.38 2.34 -1.92
CA PRO A 51 15.56 2.82 -2.66
C PRO A 51 15.74 4.33 -2.51
N ASP A 52 16.90 4.83 -2.95
CA ASP A 52 17.20 6.27 -2.91
C ASP A 52 16.51 7.08 -4.02
N ASP A 53 16.06 6.41 -5.06
CA ASP A 53 15.50 6.99 -6.29
C ASP A 53 13.96 6.98 -6.33
N LEU A 54 13.32 6.73 -5.18
CA LEU A 54 11.87 6.81 -5.07
C LEU A 54 11.36 8.25 -5.04
N GLU A 55 10.12 8.45 -5.48
CA GLU A 55 9.38 9.70 -5.28
C GLU A 55 8.01 9.40 -4.67
N LEU A 56 7.74 9.98 -3.51
CA LEU A 56 6.48 9.88 -2.80
C LEU A 56 5.94 11.27 -2.53
N VAL A 57 4.86 11.63 -3.20
CA VAL A 57 4.26 12.97 -3.08
C VAL A 57 3.40 13.03 -1.81
N PRO A 58 3.59 14.01 -0.91
CA PRO A 58 2.67 14.22 0.21
C PRO A 58 1.22 14.52 -0.25
N ALA A 59 0.16 14.18 0.53
CA ALA A 59 0.25 13.45 1.78
C ALA A 59 0.35 11.94 1.53
N PHE A 60 0.98 11.25 2.49
CA PHE A 60 1.07 9.79 2.53
C PHE A 60 0.74 9.31 3.94
N HIS A 61 0.09 8.16 4.07
CA HIS A 61 -0.24 7.52 5.34
C HIS A 61 0.02 6.02 5.28
N CYS A 62 0.51 5.46 6.39
CA CYS A 62 0.62 4.02 6.60
C CYS A 62 0.29 3.67 8.06
N ASP A 63 0.03 2.38 8.32
CA ASP A 63 -0.24 1.89 9.67
C ASP A 63 1.05 1.66 10.45
N TYR A 64 2.02 0.96 9.88
CA TYR A 64 3.27 0.58 10.56
C TYR A 64 4.52 1.06 9.81
N GLY A 65 4.49 1.04 8.49
CA GLY A 65 5.60 1.40 7.61
C GLY A 65 6.59 0.25 7.39
N TYR A 66 7.02 -0.44 8.43
CA TYR A 66 8.05 -1.48 8.33
C TYR A 66 7.65 -2.71 7.50
N ASN A 67 6.37 -2.87 7.17
CA ASN A 67 5.88 -3.90 6.26
C ASN A 67 5.84 -3.44 4.79
N ILE A 68 6.27 -2.21 4.50
CA ILE A 68 6.30 -1.65 3.14
C ILE A 68 7.68 -1.85 2.54
N HIS A 69 7.73 -2.51 1.38
CA HIS A 69 8.96 -2.78 0.63
C HIS A 69 8.82 -2.28 -0.79
N LEU A 70 9.64 -1.29 -1.16
CA LEU A 70 9.58 -0.60 -2.45
C LEU A 70 10.79 -0.92 -3.32
N GLY A 71 10.55 -1.15 -4.61
CA GLY A 71 11.56 -1.28 -5.65
C GLY A 71 12.08 0.06 -6.17
N HIS A 72 13.09 0.02 -7.02
CA HIS A 72 13.70 1.19 -7.66
C HIS A 72 12.72 1.92 -8.59
N HIS A 73 12.90 3.25 -8.72
CA HIS A 73 12.08 4.12 -9.56
C HIS A 73 10.58 4.08 -9.23
N PHE A 74 10.27 3.80 -7.97
CA PHE A 74 8.90 3.87 -7.47
C PHE A 74 8.41 5.32 -7.43
N TYR A 75 7.20 5.55 -7.94
CA TYR A 75 6.51 6.84 -7.86
C TYR A 75 5.12 6.67 -7.27
N ALA A 76 4.77 7.45 -6.26
CA ALA A 76 3.39 7.58 -5.78
C ALA A 76 2.96 9.04 -5.73
N ASN A 77 1.81 9.32 -6.33
CA ASN A 77 1.18 10.63 -6.28
C ASN A 77 0.54 10.89 -4.91
N THR A 78 0.00 12.06 -4.70
CA THR A 78 -0.53 12.53 -3.41
C THR A 78 -1.68 11.68 -2.86
N ASN A 79 -1.84 11.71 -1.55
CA ASN A 79 -2.92 11.08 -0.78
C ASN A 79 -2.99 9.55 -0.90
N CYS A 80 -1.87 8.88 -1.12
CA CYS A 80 -1.81 7.43 -1.06
C CYS A 80 -1.85 6.93 0.39
N VAL A 81 -2.58 5.82 0.62
CA VAL A 81 -2.72 5.19 1.94
C VAL A 81 -2.38 3.72 1.84
N PHE A 82 -1.43 3.25 2.67
CA PHE A 82 -1.02 1.86 2.73
C PHE A 82 -1.29 1.33 4.16
N LEU A 83 -2.37 0.54 4.31
CA LEU A 83 -2.68 -0.12 5.58
C LEU A 83 -1.88 -1.43 5.64
N ASP A 84 -0.64 -1.30 6.06
CA ASP A 84 0.39 -2.35 6.00
C ASP A 84 0.39 -3.26 7.23
N CYS A 85 -0.80 -3.76 7.62
CA CYS A 85 -0.93 -4.81 8.66
C CYS A 85 -0.34 -6.17 8.23
N ALA A 86 -0.08 -6.37 6.94
CA ALA A 86 0.76 -7.40 6.34
C ALA A 86 1.68 -6.77 5.31
N GLU A 87 2.63 -7.55 4.78
CA GLU A 87 3.57 -7.04 3.80
C GLU A 87 2.87 -6.41 2.58
N ILE A 88 3.36 -5.25 2.16
CA ILE A 88 3.06 -4.59 0.89
C ILE A 88 4.38 -4.53 0.12
N ARG A 89 4.52 -5.43 -0.88
CA ARG A 89 5.69 -5.49 -1.75
C ARG A 89 5.39 -4.88 -3.10
N ILE A 90 6.17 -3.89 -3.47
CA ILE A 90 6.03 -3.16 -4.74
C ILE A 90 7.33 -3.27 -5.51
N GLY A 91 7.26 -3.74 -6.75
CA GLY A 91 8.39 -3.93 -7.65
C GLY A 91 9.02 -2.63 -8.15
N HIS A 92 9.86 -2.78 -9.16
CA HIS A 92 10.56 -1.67 -9.82
C HIS A 92 9.65 -0.96 -10.83
N TYR A 93 9.89 0.36 -11.06
CA TYR A 93 9.18 1.15 -12.07
C TYR A 93 7.66 1.15 -11.90
N VAL A 94 7.18 1.14 -10.67
CA VAL A 94 5.74 1.17 -10.35
C VAL A 94 5.29 2.62 -10.17
N PHE A 95 4.17 2.96 -10.82
CA PHE A 95 3.57 4.29 -10.74
C PHE A 95 2.16 4.21 -10.13
N LEU A 96 1.96 4.96 -9.04
CA LEU A 96 0.65 5.09 -8.41
C LEU A 96 0.09 6.49 -8.66
N GLY A 97 -1.14 6.56 -9.17
CA GLY A 97 -1.91 7.80 -9.28
C GLY A 97 -2.34 8.35 -7.90
N PRO A 98 -2.95 9.53 -7.88
CA PRO A 98 -3.41 10.13 -6.61
C PRO A 98 -4.51 9.28 -5.96
N ASN A 99 -4.55 9.30 -4.62
CA ASN A 99 -5.53 8.59 -3.81
C ASN A 99 -5.55 7.05 -4.04
N VAL A 100 -4.43 6.44 -4.40
CA VAL A 100 -4.35 4.97 -4.44
C VAL A 100 -4.30 4.43 -3.01
N GLN A 101 -5.11 3.38 -2.77
CA GLN A 101 -5.32 2.77 -1.46
C GLN A 101 -4.89 1.31 -1.52
N LEU A 102 -3.96 0.90 -0.67
CA LEU A 102 -3.51 -0.49 -0.52
C LEU A 102 -3.92 -0.98 0.87
N TYR A 103 -4.91 -1.85 0.95
CA TYR A 103 -5.50 -2.32 2.21
C TYR A 103 -5.13 -3.77 2.46
N ALA A 104 -4.02 -4.01 3.14
CA ALA A 104 -3.64 -5.36 3.56
C ALA A 104 -4.45 -5.86 4.75
N ALA A 105 -5.08 -4.95 5.50
CA ALA A 105 -5.97 -5.25 6.62
C ALA A 105 -7.37 -5.68 6.19
N THR A 106 -8.02 -6.51 7.01
CA THR A 106 -9.42 -6.89 6.86
C THR A 106 -10.04 -7.21 8.22
N HIS A 107 -11.36 -7.08 8.31
CA HIS A 107 -12.15 -7.42 9.49
C HIS A 107 -13.01 -8.66 9.26
N PRO A 108 -13.35 -9.41 10.33
CA PRO A 108 -14.36 -10.47 10.26
C PRO A 108 -15.69 -9.93 9.72
N LEU A 109 -16.33 -10.70 8.84
CA LEU A 109 -17.67 -10.37 8.35
C LEU A 109 -18.72 -10.52 9.44
N ASP A 110 -18.50 -11.45 10.37
CA ASP A 110 -19.35 -11.60 11.56
C ASP A 110 -19.24 -10.36 12.45
N PRO A 111 -20.37 -9.69 12.75
CA PRO A 111 -20.38 -8.49 13.57
C PRO A 111 -19.99 -8.73 15.04
N GLU A 112 -20.21 -9.91 15.59
CA GLU A 112 -19.82 -10.22 16.97
C GLU A 112 -18.31 -10.35 17.11
N CYS A 113 -17.67 -11.05 16.19
CA CYS A 113 -16.20 -11.10 16.10
C CYS A 113 -15.59 -9.71 15.85
N ARG A 114 -16.19 -8.93 14.97
CA ARG A 114 -15.71 -7.58 14.66
C ARG A 114 -15.80 -6.62 15.85
N ARG A 115 -16.83 -6.74 16.73
CA ARG A 115 -16.93 -5.94 17.97
C ARG A 115 -15.81 -6.22 18.95
N GLN A 116 -15.14 -7.34 18.85
CA GLN A 116 -13.99 -7.70 19.68
C GLN A 116 -12.69 -7.07 19.17
N VAL A 117 -12.75 -6.22 18.13
CA VAL A 117 -11.60 -5.55 17.51
C VAL A 117 -10.58 -6.55 16.97
N ILE A 118 -11.07 -7.70 16.52
CA ILE A 118 -10.27 -8.71 15.83
C ILE A 118 -10.08 -8.29 14.36
N GLU A 119 -8.87 -8.40 13.90
CA GLU A 119 -8.48 -8.16 12.51
C GLU A 119 -7.72 -9.37 11.97
N SER A 120 -7.57 -9.42 10.66
CA SER A 120 -6.62 -10.27 9.97
C SER A 120 -6.01 -9.48 8.82
N ALA A 121 -4.86 -9.93 8.30
CA ALA A 121 -4.19 -9.25 7.22
C ALA A 121 -3.65 -10.25 6.21
N ARG A 122 -3.57 -9.84 4.94
CA ARG A 122 -2.95 -10.61 3.86
C ARG A 122 -2.07 -9.71 3.02
N PRO A 123 -0.90 -10.19 2.57
CA PRO A 123 0.05 -9.37 1.82
C PRO A 123 -0.54 -8.89 0.49
N ILE A 124 -0.08 -7.72 0.04
CA ILE A 124 -0.33 -7.19 -1.31
C ILE A 124 0.99 -7.23 -2.06
N ILE A 125 0.97 -7.77 -3.27
CA ILE A 125 2.16 -7.89 -4.12
C ILE A 125 1.88 -7.19 -5.45
N ILE A 126 2.73 -6.23 -5.81
CA ILE A 126 2.67 -5.51 -7.09
C ILE A 126 3.99 -5.77 -7.83
N GLY A 127 3.90 -6.35 -9.01
CA GLY A 127 5.07 -6.65 -9.86
C GLY A 127 5.73 -5.39 -10.43
N ASP A 128 6.78 -5.59 -11.23
CA ASP A 128 7.48 -4.51 -11.89
C ASP A 128 6.65 -3.86 -13.02
N ASP A 129 6.97 -2.63 -13.41
CA ASP A 129 6.35 -1.92 -14.54
C ASP A 129 4.83 -1.79 -14.44
N VAL A 130 4.26 -1.74 -13.25
CA VAL A 130 2.82 -1.60 -13.03
C VAL A 130 2.43 -0.13 -12.92
N TRP A 131 1.36 0.24 -13.62
CA TRP A 131 0.71 1.54 -13.43
C TRP A 131 -0.68 1.37 -12.83
N ILE A 132 -0.92 2.01 -11.69
CA ILE A 132 -2.21 2.03 -11.00
C ILE A 132 -2.80 3.43 -11.10
N GLY A 133 -3.91 3.56 -11.79
CA GLY A 133 -4.65 4.81 -11.94
C GLY A 133 -5.23 5.32 -10.61
N GLY A 134 -5.41 6.63 -10.52
CA GLY A 134 -5.87 7.30 -9.29
C GLY A 134 -7.22 6.80 -8.79
N ASN A 135 -7.47 6.97 -7.49
CA ASN A 135 -8.68 6.51 -6.77
C ASN A 135 -8.90 4.98 -6.86
N THR A 136 -7.86 4.21 -7.08
CA THR A 136 -7.93 2.74 -7.10
C THR A 136 -7.73 2.19 -5.69
N VAL A 137 -8.52 1.16 -5.34
CA VAL A 137 -8.39 0.40 -4.10
C VAL A 137 -7.90 -1.01 -4.42
N ILE A 138 -6.83 -1.45 -3.76
CA ILE A 138 -6.31 -2.82 -3.81
C ILE A 138 -6.60 -3.49 -2.47
N ASN A 139 -7.35 -4.59 -2.48
CA ASN A 139 -7.74 -5.31 -1.29
C ASN A 139 -6.68 -6.34 -0.83
N ALA A 140 -6.81 -6.74 0.41
CA ALA A 140 -5.93 -7.71 1.07
C ALA A 140 -5.79 -9.02 0.28
N GLY A 141 -4.56 -9.49 0.15
CA GLY A 141 -4.21 -10.75 -0.50
C GLY A 141 -4.11 -10.68 -2.02
N VAL A 142 -4.20 -9.49 -2.62
CA VAL A 142 -4.15 -9.33 -4.08
C VAL A 142 -2.72 -9.28 -4.60
N THR A 143 -2.47 -10.02 -5.67
CA THR A 143 -1.26 -9.91 -6.50
C THR A 143 -1.59 -9.26 -7.84
N ILE A 144 -0.81 -8.23 -8.23
CA ILE A 144 -0.87 -7.60 -9.56
C ILE A 144 0.41 -7.97 -10.32
N GLY A 145 0.23 -8.64 -11.47
CA GLY A 145 1.33 -9.09 -12.31
C GLY A 145 2.07 -7.95 -13.01
N THR A 146 3.35 -8.19 -13.31
CA THR A 146 4.27 -7.27 -14.00
C THR A 146 3.67 -6.70 -15.29
N GLY A 147 3.98 -5.45 -15.61
CA GLY A 147 3.59 -4.80 -16.85
C GLY A 147 2.09 -4.51 -16.99
N THR A 148 1.34 -4.59 -15.87
CA THR A 148 -0.12 -4.40 -15.85
C THR A 148 -0.49 -2.95 -15.60
N THR A 149 -1.57 -2.52 -16.24
CA THR A 149 -2.20 -1.21 -15.98
C THR A 149 -3.57 -1.41 -15.34
N ILE A 150 -3.80 -0.74 -14.20
CA ILE A 150 -5.11 -0.67 -13.55
C ILE A 150 -5.73 0.70 -13.82
N GLY A 151 -6.91 0.71 -14.44
CA GLY A 151 -7.66 1.94 -14.72
C GLY A 151 -8.14 2.64 -13.45
N SER A 152 -8.18 3.98 -13.48
CA SER A 152 -8.61 4.82 -12.35
C SER A 152 -9.98 4.45 -11.81
N GLY A 153 -10.20 4.59 -10.50
CA GLY A 153 -11.47 4.31 -9.83
C GLY A 153 -11.78 2.81 -9.68
N SER A 154 -10.81 1.95 -9.89
CA SER A 154 -10.99 0.49 -9.79
C SER A 154 -10.99 0.01 -8.35
N VAL A 155 -11.69 -1.12 -8.09
CA VAL A 155 -11.58 -1.87 -6.83
C VAL A 155 -11.09 -3.28 -7.16
N VAL A 156 -9.83 -3.56 -6.85
CA VAL A 156 -9.17 -4.84 -7.17
C VAL A 156 -9.37 -5.80 -6.00
N THR A 157 -10.19 -6.82 -6.24
CA THR A 157 -10.61 -7.81 -5.22
C THR A 157 -10.06 -9.21 -5.47
N LYS A 158 -9.32 -9.41 -6.57
CA LYS A 158 -8.71 -10.69 -6.98
C LYS A 158 -7.42 -10.40 -7.74
N ASP A 159 -6.56 -11.38 -7.82
CA ASP A 159 -5.31 -11.29 -8.57
C ASP A 159 -5.54 -10.89 -10.01
N ILE A 160 -4.64 -10.06 -10.53
CA ILE A 160 -4.61 -9.59 -11.92
C ILE A 160 -3.36 -10.16 -12.59
N PRO A 161 -3.52 -10.86 -13.73
CA PRO A 161 -2.39 -11.43 -14.44
C PRO A 161 -1.45 -10.35 -15.02
N PRO A 162 -0.22 -10.72 -15.40
CA PRO A 162 0.72 -9.77 -16.00
C PRO A 162 0.29 -9.30 -17.39
N HIS A 163 0.82 -8.14 -17.79
CA HIS A 163 0.67 -7.57 -19.13
C HIS A 163 -0.78 -7.38 -19.58
N VAL A 164 -1.66 -6.91 -18.69
CA VAL A 164 -3.05 -6.61 -19.01
C VAL A 164 -3.44 -5.18 -18.67
N LEU A 165 -4.47 -4.67 -19.35
CA LEU A 165 -5.30 -3.57 -18.88
C LEU A 165 -6.48 -4.16 -18.12
N ALA A 166 -6.65 -3.76 -16.86
CA ALA A 166 -7.80 -4.11 -16.03
C ALA A 166 -8.44 -2.85 -15.43
N ALA A 167 -9.75 -2.84 -15.25
CA ALA A 167 -10.45 -1.71 -14.64
C ALA A 167 -11.83 -2.10 -14.09
N GLY A 168 -12.42 -1.20 -13.32
CA GLY A 168 -13.80 -1.25 -12.83
C GLY A 168 -13.95 -1.65 -11.38
N ASN A 169 -15.22 -1.67 -10.92
CA ASN A 169 -15.60 -2.12 -9.59
C ASN A 169 -16.72 -3.17 -9.69
N PRO A 170 -16.43 -4.46 -9.42
CA PRO A 170 -15.11 -5.02 -9.16
C PRO A 170 -14.21 -5.01 -10.41
N CYS A 171 -12.89 -4.84 -10.22
CA CYS A 171 -11.91 -4.78 -11.32
C CYS A 171 -11.88 -6.07 -12.12
N ARG A 172 -11.83 -5.95 -13.47
CA ARG A 172 -11.76 -7.08 -14.42
C ARG A 172 -10.76 -6.77 -15.52
N VAL A 173 -10.12 -7.81 -16.02
CA VAL A 173 -9.28 -7.72 -17.23
C VAL A 173 -10.13 -7.27 -18.41
N ILE A 174 -9.69 -6.21 -19.09
CA ILE A 174 -10.32 -5.66 -20.28
C ILE A 174 -9.65 -6.20 -21.54
N ARG A 175 -8.33 -6.21 -21.57
CA ARG A 175 -7.54 -6.71 -22.70
C ARG A 175 -6.09 -6.99 -22.30
N GLN A 176 -5.43 -7.81 -23.12
CA GLN A 176 -3.99 -8.03 -23.06
C GLN A 176 -3.25 -6.77 -23.55
N LEU A 177 -2.11 -6.46 -22.92
CA LEU A 177 -1.13 -5.49 -23.39
C LEU A 177 -0.04 -6.22 -24.21
N LYS A 178 0.64 -5.48 -25.08
CA LYS A 178 1.75 -6.02 -25.88
C LYS A 178 3.01 -6.07 -25.05
#